data_9b2182902f88bed643fec89286a9d9ab
#
_entry.id   9b2182902f88bed643fec89286a9d9ab
#
_cell.length_a   1.000
_cell.length_b   1.000
_cell.length_c   1.000
_cell.angle_alpha   90.00
_cell.angle_beta   90.00
_cell.angle_gamma   90.00
#
_symmetry.space_group_name_H-M   'P 1'
#
loop_
_entity.id
_entity.type
_entity.pdbx_description
1 polymer ?
#
loop_
_entity_poly.entity_id
_entity_poly.type
_entity_poly.pdbx_seq_one_letter_code
_entity_poly.pdbx_strand_id
1 'polypeptide(L)'
;MNTPEITLIIPMYNENAIIADTAKTLHEYMSTHFESYEILFSDDGSKDGCGDTVKALALPSVRVVGYPDNHGKGCAVRTAMLEAQGEVVMFTDADLAYGTEVIRRAYDLLMSSPEASMLIGSRNLSKDGYEGYTAIRRIMSKAYIKVLCIVGGFKLSDSQCGCKAYRQTAAKDIFSRCKVDGFAFDFESIIWAQKLGYKIIEMPVKIINHRESTVRVFRDTARMLRDLVKIRVNVSRECKAMKSGK
;
A
#
# COMPACT_ATOMS: atom_id res chain seq x y z
N MET A 1 -4.31 23.86 12.13
CA MET A 1 -5.17 22.95 11.33
C MET A 1 -5.29 21.67 12.10
N ASN A 2 -6.48 21.11 12.25
CA ASN A 2 -6.66 19.82 12.92
C ASN A 2 -6.07 18.71 12.05
N THR A 3 -5.43 17.73 12.68
CA THR A 3 -4.91 16.51 11.99
C THR A 3 -6.09 15.75 11.40
N PRO A 4 -6.09 15.39 10.10
CA PRO A 4 -7.13 14.55 9.54
C PRO A 4 -7.19 13.17 10.24
N GLU A 5 -8.39 12.58 10.34
CA GLU A 5 -8.55 11.21 10.85
C GLU A 5 -7.75 10.23 9.98
N ILE A 6 -7.80 10.40 8.67
CA ILE A 6 -7.16 9.51 7.72
C ILE A 6 -6.59 10.27 6.51
N THR A 7 -5.41 9.86 6.05
CA THR A 7 -4.90 10.13 4.71
C THR A 7 -5.01 8.87 3.86
N LEU A 8 -5.74 8.94 2.75
CA LEU A 8 -5.81 7.87 1.76
C LEU A 8 -4.88 8.18 0.60
N ILE A 9 -3.95 7.29 0.30
CA ILE A 9 -2.95 7.41 -0.77
C ILE A 9 -3.36 6.53 -1.95
N ILE A 10 -3.35 7.10 -3.14
CA ILE A 10 -3.62 6.42 -4.41
C ILE A 10 -2.40 6.59 -5.32
N PRO A 11 -1.50 5.60 -5.40
CA PRO A 11 -0.41 5.62 -6.37
C PRO A 11 -0.99 5.45 -7.78
N MET A 12 -0.54 6.27 -8.72
CA MET A 12 -1.00 6.25 -10.12
C MET A 12 0.15 6.37 -11.11
N TYR A 13 0.04 5.66 -12.22
CA TYR A 13 0.95 5.77 -13.35
C TYR A 13 0.20 5.45 -14.64
N ASN A 14 -0.04 6.45 -15.49
CA ASN A 14 -0.80 6.35 -16.74
C ASN A 14 -2.21 5.74 -16.51
N GLU A 15 -2.94 6.30 -15.55
CA GLU A 15 -4.29 5.85 -15.17
C GLU A 15 -5.40 6.82 -15.61
N ASN A 16 -5.14 7.67 -16.62
CA ASN A 16 -6.08 8.72 -17.04
C ASN A 16 -7.47 8.19 -17.42
N ALA A 17 -7.54 6.94 -17.91
CA ALA A 17 -8.82 6.32 -18.28
C ALA A 17 -9.79 6.12 -17.11
N ILE A 18 -9.31 6.02 -15.86
CA ILE A 18 -10.15 5.71 -14.69
C ILE A 18 -10.04 6.75 -13.58
N ILE A 19 -8.98 7.56 -13.58
CA ILE A 19 -8.60 8.31 -12.39
C ILE A 19 -9.62 9.38 -11.99
N ALA A 20 -10.35 9.95 -12.95
CA ALA A 20 -11.39 10.93 -12.66
C ALA A 20 -12.56 10.33 -11.89
N ASP A 21 -13.02 9.13 -12.29
CA ASP A 21 -14.10 8.43 -11.62
C ASP A 21 -13.65 7.88 -10.26
N THR A 22 -12.42 7.37 -10.19
CA THR A 22 -11.79 6.98 -8.91
C THR A 22 -11.75 8.14 -7.92
N ALA A 23 -11.32 9.32 -8.36
CA ALA A 23 -11.22 10.49 -7.48
C ALA A 23 -12.59 10.95 -6.97
N LYS A 24 -13.61 10.98 -7.82
CA LYS A 24 -14.98 11.33 -7.43
C LYS A 24 -15.58 10.31 -6.45
N THR A 25 -15.45 9.02 -6.76
CA THR A 25 -15.95 7.92 -5.91
C THR A 25 -15.30 7.95 -4.53
N LEU A 26 -14.00 8.15 -4.47
CA LEU A 26 -13.28 8.24 -3.20
C LEU A 26 -13.65 9.50 -2.42
N HIS A 27 -13.76 10.65 -3.08
CA HIS A 27 -14.17 11.89 -2.43
C HIS A 27 -15.57 11.77 -1.83
N GLU A 28 -16.55 11.22 -2.57
CA GLU A 28 -17.90 10.97 -2.10
C GLU A 28 -17.91 10.02 -0.90
N TYR A 29 -17.21 8.90 -1.00
CA TYR A 29 -17.10 7.94 0.10
C TYR A 29 -16.47 8.55 1.35
N MET A 30 -15.32 9.22 1.20
CA MET A 30 -14.58 9.79 2.33
C MET A 30 -15.37 10.90 3.02
N SER A 31 -16.03 11.78 2.26
CA SER A 31 -16.86 12.87 2.81
C SER A 31 -18.08 12.37 3.59
N THR A 32 -18.56 11.16 3.30
CA THR A 32 -19.70 10.55 3.99
C THR A 32 -19.28 9.80 5.26
N HIS A 33 -18.05 9.27 5.29
CA HIS A 33 -17.62 8.33 6.35
C HIS A 33 -16.60 8.90 7.33
N PHE A 34 -16.01 10.08 7.06
CA PHE A 34 -15.00 10.70 7.91
C PHE A 34 -15.32 12.19 8.12
N GLU A 35 -15.13 12.68 9.32
CA GLU A 35 -15.31 14.10 9.63
C GLU A 35 -14.19 14.95 9.02
N SER A 36 -12.97 14.41 8.99
CA SER A 36 -11.81 15.03 8.39
C SER A 36 -10.91 13.99 7.68
N TYR A 37 -10.55 14.27 6.45
CA TYR A 37 -9.74 13.35 5.64
C TYR A 37 -8.86 14.11 4.65
N GLU A 38 -7.87 13.39 4.12
CA GLU A 38 -7.02 13.80 3.02
C GLU A 38 -6.94 12.66 1.99
N ILE A 39 -7.00 12.97 0.70
CA ILE A 39 -6.73 12.03 -0.38
C ILE A 39 -5.51 12.52 -1.15
N LEU A 40 -4.45 11.70 -1.18
CA LEU A 40 -3.22 11.97 -1.92
C LEU A 40 -3.12 11.05 -3.14
N PHE A 41 -3.26 11.62 -4.33
CA PHE A 41 -2.89 10.94 -5.57
C PHE A 41 -1.40 11.10 -5.78
N SER A 42 -0.66 10.00 -5.80
CA SER A 42 0.80 10.02 -5.99
C SER A 42 1.16 9.60 -7.41
N ASP A 43 1.55 10.59 -8.22
CA ASP A 43 1.86 10.43 -9.63
C ASP A 43 3.32 10.00 -9.83
N ASP A 44 3.51 8.78 -10.32
CA ASP A 44 4.82 8.19 -10.63
C ASP A 44 5.33 8.62 -12.02
N GLY A 45 5.24 9.90 -12.34
CA GLY A 45 5.74 10.47 -13.59
C GLY A 45 4.91 10.07 -14.83
N SER A 46 3.59 10.11 -14.71
CA SER A 46 2.67 9.80 -15.81
C SER A 46 2.85 10.72 -17.01
N LYS A 47 2.61 10.18 -18.19
CA LYS A 47 2.69 10.92 -19.46
C LYS A 47 1.31 11.09 -20.14
N ASP A 48 0.26 10.54 -19.56
CA ASP A 48 -1.11 10.57 -20.08
C ASP A 48 -1.98 11.70 -19.49
N GLY A 49 -1.41 12.54 -18.61
CA GLY A 49 -2.11 13.67 -18.01
C GLY A 49 -3.00 13.32 -16.81
N CYS A 50 -2.94 12.12 -16.26
CA CYS A 50 -3.82 11.70 -15.14
C CYS A 50 -3.68 12.62 -13.90
N GLY A 51 -2.47 13.12 -13.61
CA GLY A 51 -2.25 14.07 -12.51
C GLY A 51 -3.01 15.39 -12.72
N ASP A 52 -3.00 15.92 -13.93
CA ASP A 52 -3.71 17.16 -14.27
C ASP A 52 -5.23 16.93 -14.30
N THR A 53 -5.68 15.74 -14.72
CA THR A 53 -7.09 15.35 -14.65
C THR A 53 -7.59 15.40 -13.20
N VAL A 54 -6.86 14.86 -12.23
CA VAL A 54 -7.24 14.91 -10.80
C VAL A 54 -7.26 16.37 -10.29
N LYS A 55 -6.23 17.16 -10.60
CA LYS A 55 -6.17 18.58 -10.19
C LYS A 55 -7.34 19.41 -10.75
N ALA A 56 -7.72 19.16 -12.01
CA ALA A 56 -8.82 19.86 -12.68
C ALA A 56 -10.20 19.61 -12.04
N LEU A 57 -10.37 18.50 -11.29
CA LEU A 57 -11.62 18.23 -10.55
C LEU A 57 -11.82 19.20 -9.36
N ALA A 58 -10.78 19.85 -8.88
CA ALA A 58 -10.81 20.81 -7.78
C ALA A 58 -11.58 20.31 -6.53
N LEU A 59 -11.49 19.00 -6.24
CA LEU A 59 -12.19 18.38 -5.11
C LEU A 59 -11.56 18.80 -3.78
N PRO A 60 -12.36 19.17 -2.77
CA PRO A 60 -11.85 19.46 -1.43
C PRO A 60 -11.09 18.28 -0.82
N SER A 61 -10.04 18.59 -0.05
CA SER A 61 -9.19 17.57 0.63
C SER A 61 -8.49 16.57 -0.31
N VAL A 62 -8.48 16.85 -1.62
CA VAL A 62 -7.79 16.04 -2.64
C VAL A 62 -6.62 16.84 -3.19
N ARG A 63 -5.44 16.22 -3.21
CA ARG A 63 -4.25 16.82 -3.83
C ARG A 63 -3.41 15.77 -4.56
N VAL A 64 -2.60 16.24 -5.49
CA VAL A 64 -1.65 15.42 -6.25
C VAL A 64 -0.24 15.74 -5.78
N VAL A 65 0.51 14.71 -5.47
CA VAL A 65 1.95 14.74 -5.21
C VAL A 65 2.64 13.86 -6.26
N GLY A 66 3.92 14.06 -6.50
CA GLY A 66 4.65 13.23 -7.47
C GLY A 66 5.88 13.91 -8.03
N TYR A 67 6.41 13.36 -9.11
CA TYR A 67 7.66 13.78 -9.75
C TYR A 67 7.57 13.48 -11.27
N PRO A 68 8.46 14.10 -12.10
CA PRO A 68 8.27 14.09 -13.56
C PRO A 68 8.61 12.75 -14.24
N ASP A 69 9.43 11.88 -13.62
CA ASP A 69 9.93 10.64 -14.22
C ASP A 69 9.48 9.42 -13.44
N ASN A 70 9.16 8.32 -14.14
CA ASN A 70 8.75 7.07 -13.52
C ASN A 70 9.89 6.41 -12.75
N HIS A 71 9.70 6.21 -11.46
CA HIS A 71 10.61 5.49 -10.56
C HIS A 71 10.04 4.16 -10.08
N GLY A 72 8.74 3.99 -10.11
CA GLY A 72 8.03 2.78 -9.70
C GLY A 72 7.11 2.98 -8.49
N LYS A 73 6.14 2.10 -8.35
CA LYS A 73 5.07 2.16 -7.36
C LYS A 73 5.55 2.38 -5.92
N GLY A 74 6.68 1.77 -5.53
CA GLY A 74 7.25 1.92 -4.20
C GLY A 74 7.71 3.35 -3.92
N CYS A 75 8.31 4.00 -4.92
CA CYS A 75 8.69 5.41 -4.82
C CYS A 75 7.45 6.31 -4.67
N ALA A 76 6.42 6.08 -5.48
CA ALA A 76 5.17 6.84 -5.39
C ALA A 76 4.52 6.70 -4.01
N VAL A 77 4.37 5.47 -3.51
CA VAL A 77 3.81 5.22 -2.17
C VAL A 77 4.66 5.89 -1.10
N ARG A 78 5.99 5.73 -1.14
CA ARG A 78 6.91 6.34 -0.17
C ARG A 78 6.80 7.86 -0.14
N THR A 79 6.77 8.51 -1.29
CA THR A 79 6.62 9.97 -1.41
C THR A 79 5.35 10.44 -0.69
N ALA A 80 4.21 9.83 -0.99
CA ALA A 80 2.95 10.20 -0.37
C ALA A 80 2.89 9.84 1.12
N MET A 81 3.44 8.70 1.55
CA MET A 81 3.51 8.30 2.97
C MET A 81 4.29 9.33 3.82
N LEU A 82 5.34 9.91 3.26
CA LEU A 82 6.13 10.93 3.94
C LEU A 82 5.43 12.29 4.00
N GLU A 83 4.53 12.58 3.06
CA GLU A 83 3.74 13.81 3.04
C GLU A 83 2.41 13.73 3.79
N ALA A 84 1.88 12.53 3.99
CA ALA A 84 0.58 12.28 4.62
C ALA A 84 0.46 12.91 6.02
N GLN A 85 -0.71 13.47 6.34
CA GLN A 85 -0.96 14.21 7.59
C GLN A 85 -1.96 13.51 8.52
N GLY A 86 -2.70 12.50 8.04
CA GLY A 86 -3.73 11.81 8.81
C GLY A 86 -3.18 10.99 9.98
N GLU A 87 -3.98 10.81 11.03
CA GLU A 87 -3.67 9.92 12.16
C GLU A 87 -3.45 8.48 11.68
N VAL A 88 -4.28 8.03 10.75
CA VAL A 88 -4.10 6.79 9.99
C VAL A 88 -3.69 7.17 8.56
N VAL A 89 -2.69 6.48 8.03
CA VAL A 89 -2.26 6.63 6.64
C VAL A 89 -2.46 5.30 5.93
N MET A 90 -3.29 5.29 4.91
CA MET A 90 -3.64 4.10 4.16
C MET A 90 -3.33 4.28 2.67
N PHE A 91 -2.89 3.22 2.00
CA PHE A 91 -2.88 3.21 0.53
C PHE A 91 -3.75 2.09 -0.04
N THR A 92 -4.32 2.35 -1.21
CA THR A 92 -4.98 1.35 -2.04
C THR A 92 -4.73 1.64 -3.52
N ASP A 93 -5.03 0.67 -4.39
CA ASP A 93 -4.82 0.79 -5.83
C ASP A 93 -5.88 1.67 -6.50
N ALA A 94 -5.51 2.37 -7.57
CA ALA A 94 -6.39 3.30 -8.29
C ALA A 94 -7.61 2.63 -8.94
N ASP A 95 -7.57 1.33 -9.19
CA ASP A 95 -8.67 0.54 -9.73
C ASP A 95 -9.73 0.14 -8.68
N LEU A 96 -9.50 0.53 -7.42
CA LEU A 96 -10.36 0.17 -6.28
C LEU A 96 -10.67 -1.33 -6.23
N ALA A 97 -9.67 -2.17 -6.45
CA ALA A 97 -9.81 -3.63 -6.54
C ALA A 97 -10.56 -4.24 -5.36
N TYR A 98 -10.47 -3.63 -4.18
CA TYR A 98 -11.12 -4.10 -2.94
C TYR A 98 -12.38 -3.31 -2.57
N GLY A 99 -12.81 -2.34 -3.41
CA GLY A 99 -13.90 -1.41 -3.12
C GLY A 99 -13.54 -0.36 -2.08
N THR A 100 -14.50 0.52 -1.78
CA THR A 100 -14.30 1.63 -0.85
C THR A 100 -14.51 1.24 0.61
N GLU A 101 -15.37 0.25 0.88
CA GLU A 101 -15.71 -0.22 2.24
C GLU A 101 -14.50 -0.71 3.06
N VAL A 102 -13.44 -1.15 2.39
CA VAL A 102 -12.21 -1.58 3.07
C VAL A 102 -11.53 -0.42 3.80
N ILE A 103 -11.77 0.83 3.37
CA ILE A 103 -11.14 2.02 3.93
C ILE A 103 -11.62 2.24 5.37
N ARG A 104 -12.95 2.32 5.55
CA ARG A 104 -13.54 2.50 6.88
C ARG A 104 -13.24 1.31 7.80
N ARG A 105 -13.36 0.10 7.29
CA ARG A 105 -13.04 -1.13 8.05
C ARG A 105 -11.58 -1.18 8.51
N ALA A 106 -10.62 -0.77 7.65
CA ALA A 106 -9.21 -0.73 8.01
C ALA A 106 -8.94 0.32 9.09
N TYR A 107 -9.55 1.50 8.96
CA TYR A 107 -9.48 2.56 9.96
C TYR A 107 -10.01 2.08 11.31
N ASP A 108 -11.25 1.59 11.37
CA ASP A 108 -11.90 1.16 12.61
C ASP A 108 -11.12 0.02 13.29
N LEU A 109 -10.64 -0.96 12.50
CA LEU A 109 -9.87 -2.08 13.04
C LEU A 109 -8.52 -1.62 13.61
N LEU A 110 -7.84 -0.69 12.95
CA LEU A 110 -6.57 -0.17 13.45
C LEU A 110 -6.78 0.70 14.69
N MET A 111 -7.85 1.52 14.72
CA MET A 111 -8.18 2.37 15.87
C MET A 111 -8.62 1.55 17.08
N SER A 112 -9.38 0.47 16.88
CA SER A 112 -9.79 -0.44 17.96
C SER A 112 -8.67 -1.38 18.46
N SER A 113 -7.50 -1.36 17.80
CA SER A 113 -6.33 -2.18 18.14
C SER A 113 -5.14 -1.29 18.55
N PRO A 114 -5.10 -0.74 19.76
CA PRO A 114 -4.08 0.26 20.16
C PRO A 114 -2.65 -0.25 20.07
N GLU A 115 -2.46 -1.56 20.23
CA GLU A 115 -1.15 -2.21 20.10
C GLU A 115 -0.68 -2.38 18.65
N ALA A 116 -1.59 -2.30 17.67
CA ALA A 116 -1.27 -2.44 16.25
C ALA A 116 -0.83 -1.09 15.67
N SER A 117 0.21 -1.13 14.85
CA SER A 117 0.73 0.04 14.16
C SER A 117 0.65 -0.07 12.64
N MET A 118 0.42 -1.29 12.14
CA MET A 118 0.26 -1.59 10.71
C MET A 118 -0.86 -2.61 10.52
N LEU A 119 -1.67 -2.41 9.49
CA LEU A 119 -2.70 -3.33 9.04
C LEU A 119 -2.46 -3.69 7.58
N ILE A 120 -2.62 -4.98 7.26
CA ILE A 120 -2.51 -5.51 5.90
C ILE A 120 -3.80 -6.20 5.53
N GLY A 121 -4.36 -5.88 4.36
CA GLY A 121 -5.43 -6.65 3.77
C GLY A 121 -4.95 -8.06 3.39
N SER A 122 -5.77 -9.08 3.63
CA SER A 122 -5.44 -10.45 3.25
C SER A 122 -6.58 -11.12 2.50
N ARG A 123 -6.30 -11.51 1.26
CA ARG A 123 -7.19 -12.33 0.43
C ARG A 123 -7.28 -13.76 0.93
N ASN A 124 -6.25 -14.24 1.62
CA ASN A 124 -6.22 -15.61 2.16
C ASN A 124 -7.09 -15.78 3.41
N LEU A 125 -7.46 -14.71 4.09
CA LEU A 125 -8.37 -14.74 5.24
C LEU A 125 -9.86 -14.67 4.82
N SER A 126 -10.14 -14.32 3.57
CA SER A 126 -11.51 -14.31 3.03
C SER A 126 -11.79 -15.61 2.27
N LYS A 127 -12.99 -16.17 2.45
CA LYS A 127 -13.44 -17.34 1.66
C LYS A 127 -13.47 -17.02 0.16
N ASP A 128 -13.87 -15.80 -0.19
CA ASP A 128 -14.04 -15.31 -1.56
C ASP A 128 -12.90 -14.39 -2.01
N GLY A 129 -11.79 -14.38 -1.27
CA GLY A 129 -10.66 -13.46 -1.51
C GLY A 129 -9.99 -13.61 -2.88
N TYR A 130 -10.19 -14.75 -3.53
CA TYR A 130 -9.71 -15.06 -4.88
C TYR A 130 -10.85 -15.36 -5.86
N GLU A 131 -12.00 -14.73 -5.68
CA GLU A 131 -13.10 -14.83 -6.62
C GLU A 131 -12.61 -14.45 -8.03
N GLY A 132 -13.03 -15.20 -9.06
CA GLY A 132 -12.57 -15.02 -10.43
C GLY A 132 -11.18 -15.60 -10.77
N TYR A 133 -10.42 -16.12 -9.80
CA TYR A 133 -9.15 -16.78 -10.09
C TYR A 133 -9.34 -18.26 -10.43
N THR A 134 -8.61 -18.74 -11.45
CA THR A 134 -8.53 -20.19 -11.71
C THR A 134 -7.90 -20.92 -10.53
N ALA A 135 -8.24 -22.22 -10.34
CA ALA A 135 -7.68 -23.03 -9.26
C ALA A 135 -6.14 -23.06 -9.30
N ILE A 136 -5.55 -23.16 -10.48
CA ILE A 136 -4.09 -23.16 -10.67
C ILE A 136 -3.48 -21.82 -10.22
N ARG A 137 -4.06 -20.70 -10.63
CA ARG A 137 -3.60 -19.37 -10.24
C ARG A 137 -3.67 -19.15 -8.73
N ARG A 138 -4.72 -19.68 -8.09
CA ARG A 138 -4.90 -19.65 -6.63
C ARG A 138 -3.82 -20.43 -5.89
N ILE A 139 -3.52 -21.66 -6.36
CA ILE A 139 -2.47 -22.51 -5.77
C ILE A 139 -1.10 -21.85 -5.92
N MET A 140 -0.78 -21.36 -7.12
CA MET A 140 0.48 -20.68 -7.38
C MET A 140 0.65 -19.42 -6.51
N SER A 141 -0.40 -18.62 -6.37
CA SER A 141 -0.39 -17.43 -5.50
C SER A 141 -0.10 -17.80 -4.04
N LYS A 142 -0.77 -18.83 -3.50
CA LYS A 142 -0.55 -19.30 -2.12
C LYS A 142 0.85 -19.86 -1.91
N ALA A 143 1.35 -20.67 -2.85
CA ALA A 143 2.71 -21.21 -2.79
C ALA A 143 3.75 -20.07 -2.82
N TYR A 144 3.54 -19.09 -3.69
CA TYR A 144 4.40 -17.92 -3.80
C TYR A 144 4.44 -17.10 -2.50
N ILE A 145 3.29 -16.77 -1.93
CA ILE A 145 3.20 -16.05 -0.64
C ILE A 145 3.95 -16.83 0.45
N LYS A 146 3.81 -18.16 0.49
CA LYS A 146 4.52 -19.00 1.47
C LYS A 146 6.04 -18.91 1.32
N VAL A 147 6.55 -18.92 0.09
CA VAL A 147 7.98 -18.73 -0.18
C VAL A 147 8.43 -17.35 0.28
N LEU A 148 7.67 -16.31 0.00
CA LEU A 148 7.97 -14.94 0.42
C LEU A 148 8.02 -14.82 1.95
N CYS A 149 7.08 -15.45 2.66
CA CYS A 149 7.06 -15.46 4.12
C CYS A 149 8.31 -16.14 4.70
N ILE A 150 8.74 -17.28 4.14
CA ILE A 150 9.94 -17.99 4.56
C ILE A 150 11.19 -17.15 4.32
N VAL A 151 11.36 -16.63 3.10
CA VAL A 151 12.52 -15.82 2.72
C VAL A 151 12.54 -14.49 3.49
N GLY A 152 11.39 -13.84 3.65
CA GLY A 152 11.24 -12.58 4.38
C GLY A 152 11.34 -12.73 5.90
N GLY A 153 11.08 -13.93 6.44
CA GLY A 153 11.08 -14.20 7.89
C GLY A 153 9.87 -13.60 8.62
N PHE A 154 8.72 -13.50 7.94
CA PHE A 154 7.47 -13.03 8.54
C PHE A 154 6.37 -14.10 8.44
N LYS A 155 5.37 -13.97 9.31
CA LYS A 155 4.21 -14.88 9.37
C LYS A 155 2.95 -14.10 9.03
N LEU A 156 2.71 -13.92 7.74
CA LEU A 156 1.54 -13.22 7.21
C LEU A 156 0.83 -14.13 6.21
N SER A 157 -0.48 -14.00 6.13
CA SER A 157 -1.29 -14.76 5.17
C SER A 157 -1.27 -14.15 3.77
N ASP A 158 -1.09 -12.81 3.65
CA ASP A 158 -0.91 -12.11 2.38
C ASP A 158 -0.02 -10.87 2.55
N SER A 159 1.17 -10.89 1.98
CA SER A 159 2.12 -9.78 2.07
C SER A 159 2.01 -8.76 0.93
N GLN A 160 1.32 -9.12 -0.17
CA GLN A 160 1.27 -8.32 -1.40
C GLN A 160 -0.10 -7.72 -1.71
N CYS A 161 -0.99 -7.67 -0.73
CA CYS A 161 -2.26 -6.99 -0.90
C CYS A 161 -2.04 -5.47 -1.05
N GLY A 162 -2.62 -4.87 -2.09
CA GLY A 162 -2.59 -3.43 -2.34
C GLY A 162 -3.46 -2.60 -1.38
N CYS A 163 -3.78 -3.14 -0.21
CA CYS A 163 -4.55 -2.47 0.83
C CYS A 163 -3.77 -2.57 2.15
N LYS A 164 -3.15 -1.47 2.57
CA LYS A 164 -2.39 -1.39 3.82
C LYS A 164 -2.64 -0.07 4.52
N ALA A 165 -2.80 -0.13 5.84
CA ALA A 165 -2.95 1.05 6.69
C ALA A 165 -1.90 1.06 7.80
N TYR A 166 -1.52 2.24 8.22
CA TYR A 166 -0.49 2.48 9.22
C TYR A 166 -0.93 3.59 10.17
N ARG A 167 -0.54 3.52 11.44
CA ARG A 167 -0.53 4.73 12.25
C ARG A 167 0.51 5.71 11.70
N GLN A 168 0.22 7.01 11.72
CA GLN A 168 1.08 8.03 11.11
C GLN A 168 2.55 7.91 11.55
N THR A 169 2.79 7.73 12.83
CA THR A 169 4.15 7.59 13.38
C THR A 169 4.87 6.39 12.77
N ALA A 170 4.19 5.25 12.65
CA ALA A 170 4.75 4.05 12.03
C ALA A 170 4.97 4.24 10.52
N ALA A 171 4.04 4.89 9.81
CA ALA A 171 4.20 5.22 8.40
C ALA A 171 5.49 6.04 8.17
N LYS A 172 5.64 7.15 8.89
CA LYS A 172 6.82 8.03 8.79
C LYS A 172 8.11 7.28 9.12
N ASP A 173 8.11 6.51 10.21
CA ASP A 173 9.30 5.79 10.68
C ASP A 173 9.73 4.68 9.70
N ILE A 174 8.77 3.92 9.15
CA ILE A 174 9.03 2.87 8.17
C ILE A 174 9.48 3.46 6.83
N PHE A 175 8.68 4.37 6.26
CA PHE A 175 8.92 4.85 4.90
C PHE A 175 10.10 5.82 4.77
N SER A 176 10.53 6.47 5.86
CA SER A 176 11.80 7.21 5.87
C SER A 176 13.04 6.30 5.67
N ARG A 177 12.89 4.98 5.92
CA ARG A 177 13.97 3.98 5.77
C ARG A 177 13.82 3.14 4.50
N CYS A 178 12.64 3.10 3.90
CA CYS A 178 12.41 2.35 2.67
C CYS A 178 13.18 2.97 1.50
N LYS A 179 13.80 2.11 0.67
CA LYS A 179 14.64 2.51 -0.48
C LYS A 179 14.22 1.82 -1.77
N VAL A 180 13.30 0.86 -1.69
CA VAL A 180 12.85 0.10 -2.85
C VAL A 180 11.79 0.87 -3.61
N ASP A 181 12.06 1.18 -4.87
CA ASP A 181 11.17 1.95 -5.73
C ASP A 181 10.14 1.09 -6.48
N GLY A 182 10.45 -0.19 -6.72
CA GLY A 182 9.56 -1.13 -7.43
C GLY A 182 8.57 -1.85 -6.51
N PHE A 183 7.89 -2.86 -7.05
CA PHE A 183 6.84 -3.63 -6.36
C PHE A 183 7.28 -4.35 -5.07
N ALA A 184 8.58 -4.57 -4.88
CA ALA A 184 9.09 -5.21 -3.67
C ALA A 184 9.09 -4.28 -2.43
N PHE A 185 8.66 -3.02 -2.55
CA PHE A 185 8.50 -2.08 -1.43
C PHE A 185 7.57 -2.62 -0.33
N ASP A 186 6.58 -3.42 -0.70
CA ASP A 186 5.68 -4.08 0.24
C ASP A 186 6.44 -4.94 1.24
N PHE A 187 7.44 -5.69 0.78
CA PHE A 187 8.28 -6.52 1.66
C PHE A 187 9.19 -5.66 2.53
N GLU A 188 9.74 -4.59 1.96
CA GLU A 188 10.62 -3.70 2.70
C GLU A 188 9.87 -3.05 3.86
N SER A 189 8.65 -2.56 3.63
CA SER A 189 7.82 -1.96 4.68
C SER A 189 7.47 -2.96 5.79
N ILE A 190 7.15 -4.23 5.45
CA ILE A 190 6.87 -5.29 6.42
C ILE A 190 8.12 -5.63 7.24
N ILE A 191 9.27 -5.78 6.60
CA ILE A 191 10.52 -6.12 7.28
C ILE A 191 10.94 -4.97 8.22
N TRP A 192 10.82 -3.72 7.78
CA TRP A 192 11.07 -2.57 8.64
C TRP A 192 10.09 -2.51 9.82
N ALA A 193 8.79 -2.70 9.60
CA ALA A 193 7.80 -2.75 10.68
C ALA A 193 8.19 -3.76 11.75
N GLN A 194 8.58 -4.98 11.35
CA GLN A 194 9.01 -6.02 12.29
C GLN A 194 10.31 -5.65 13.03
N LYS A 195 11.30 -5.09 12.32
CA LYS A 195 12.59 -4.71 12.93
C LYS A 195 12.47 -3.56 13.91
N LEU A 196 11.53 -2.67 13.69
CA LEU A 196 11.19 -1.56 14.57
C LEU A 196 10.27 -1.97 15.74
N GLY A 197 9.77 -3.23 15.74
CA GLY A 197 8.91 -3.75 16.79
C GLY A 197 7.43 -3.38 16.65
N TYR A 198 7.03 -2.87 15.49
CA TYR A 198 5.63 -2.57 15.21
C TYR A 198 4.79 -3.84 15.05
N LYS A 199 3.65 -3.90 15.73
CA LYS A 199 2.70 -5.00 15.58
C LYS A 199 1.90 -4.83 14.29
N ILE A 200 1.86 -5.92 13.52
CA ILE A 200 1.10 -6.02 12.26
C ILE A 200 -0.14 -6.88 12.51
N ILE A 201 -1.30 -6.40 12.07
CA ILE A 201 -2.55 -7.17 12.06
C ILE A 201 -3.02 -7.37 10.61
N GLU A 202 -3.83 -8.39 10.39
CA GLU A 202 -4.38 -8.70 9.07
C GLU A 202 -5.90 -8.56 9.07
N MET A 203 -6.44 -8.03 7.97
CA MET A 203 -7.88 -7.85 7.74
C MET A 203 -8.32 -8.65 6.51
N PRO A 204 -9.37 -9.48 6.58
CA PRO A 204 -9.87 -10.19 5.40
C PRO A 204 -10.41 -9.20 4.35
N VAL A 205 -9.95 -9.35 3.11
CA VAL A 205 -10.41 -8.59 1.95
C VAL A 205 -10.76 -9.53 0.80
N LYS A 206 -11.65 -9.07 -0.09
CA LYS A 206 -11.95 -9.75 -1.35
C LYS A 206 -11.75 -8.79 -2.52
N ILE A 207 -11.38 -9.33 -3.67
CA ILE A 207 -11.31 -8.57 -4.90
C ILE A 207 -12.75 -8.46 -5.45
N ILE A 208 -13.21 -7.25 -5.68
CA ILE A 208 -14.53 -6.98 -6.26
C ILE A 208 -14.44 -6.38 -7.66
N ASN A 209 -13.35 -5.65 -7.95
CA ASN A 209 -13.08 -5.11 -9.27
C ASN A 209 -11.92 -5.88 -9.90
N HIS A 210 -12.19 -6.55 -11.02
CA HIS A 210 -11.19 -7.32 -11.74
C HIS A 210 -10.69 -6.51 -12.92
N ARG A 211 -9.44 -6.05 -12.84
CA ARG A 211 -8.71 -5.50 -13.99
C ARG A 211 -7.61 -6.47 -14.43
N GLU A 212 -7.31 -6.50 -15.72
CA GLU A 212 -6.18 -7.30 -16.21
C GLU A 212 -4.87 -6.81 -15.59
N SER A 213 -4.16 -7.73 -14.94
CA SER A 213 -2.87 -7.43 -14.31
C SER A 213 -1.79 -7.28 -15.38
N THR A 214 -1.07 -6.18 -15.36
CA THR A 214 0.12 -5.94 -16.21
C THR A 214 1.35 -6.73 -15.75
N VAL A 215 1.30 -7.43 -14.62
CA VAL A 215 2.42 -8.16 -14.01
C VAL A 215 2.75 -9.43 -14.81
N ARG A 216 3.98 -9.53 -15.31
CA ARG A 216 4.53 -10.72 -15.98
C ARG A 216 5.01 -11.74 -14.93
N VAL A 217 4.13 -12.70 -14.59
CA VAL A 217 4.25 -13.60 -13.45
C VAL A 217 5.66 -14.20 -13.26
N PHE A 218 6.25 -14.83 -14.26
CA PHE A 218 7.53 -15.55 -14.08
C PHE A 218 8.75 -14.62 -13.92
N ARG A 219 8.85 -13.59 -14.75
CA ARG A 219 10.01 -12.67 -14.75
C ARG A 219 10.02 -11.79 -13.52
N ASP A 220 8.85 -11.33 -13.13
CA ASP A 220 8.70 -10.44 -11.98
C ASP A 220 8.86 -11.21 -10.67
N THR A 221 8.41 -12.48 -10.60
CA THR A 221 8.63 -13.37 -9.45
C THR A 221 10.11 -13.55 -9.10
N ALA A 222 10.94 -13.91 -10.08
CA ALA A 222 12.37 -14.12 -9.85
C ALA A 222 13.08 -12.82 -9.40
N ARG A 223 12.70 -11.68 -10.00
CA ARG A 223 13.20 -10.36 -9.59
C ARG A 223 12.80 -10.05 -8.16
N MET A 224 11.53 -10.25 -7.80
CA MET A 224 11.02 -9.96 -6.47
C MET A 224 11.66 -10.84 -5.38
N LEU A 225 11.92 -12.12 -5.66
CA LEU A 225 12.63 -12.99 -4.72
C LEU A 225 14.07 -12.53 -4.47
N ARG A 226 14.79 -12.16 -5.55
CA ARG A 226 16.14 -11.60 -5.43
C ARG A 226 16.13 -10.28 -4.63
N ASP A 227 15.15 -9.42 -4.90
CA ASP A 227 15.01 -8.14 -4.22
C ASP A 227 14.66 -8.34 -2.75
N LEU A 228 13.82 -9.32 -2.41
CA LEU A 228 13.49 -9.68 -1.02
C LEU A 228 14.74 -10.09 -0.21
N VAL A 229 15.61 -10.92 -0.79
CA VAL A 229 16.88 -11.31 -0.13
C VAL A 229 17.76 -10.07 0.10
N LYS A 230 17.90 -9.20 -0.90
CA LYS A 230 18.66 -7.95 -0.77
C LYS A 230 18.08 -7.05 0.31
N ILE A 231 16.75 -6.86 0.31
CA ILE A 231 16.04 -6.07 1.32
C ILE A 231 16.36 -6.61 2.72
N ARG A 232 16.20 -7.91 2.93
CA ARG A 232 16.44 -8.52 4.25
C ARG A 232 17.88 -8.30 4.73
N VAL A 233 18.86 -8.44 3.84
CA VAL A 233 20.28 -8.19 4.16
C VAL A 233 20.51 -6.72 4.48
N ASN A 234 19.99 -5.80 3.67
CA ASN A 234 20.18 -4.36 3.84
C ASN A 234 19.53 -3.87 5.14
N VAL A 235 18.27 -4.22 5.38
CA VAL A 235 17.56 -3.85 6.62
C VAL A 235 18.28 -4.42 7.86
N SER A 236 18.77 -5.67 7.78
CA SER A 236 19.49 -6.27 8.91
C SER A 236 20.83 -5.56 9.17
N ARG A 237 21.52 -5.10 8.12
CA ARG A 237 22.77 -4.33 8.24
C ARG A 237 22.51 -2.95 8.85
N GLU A 238 21.48 -2.24 8.40
CA GLU A 238 21.12 -0.93 8.93
C GLU A 238 20.68 -1.02 10.41
N CYS A 239 19.87 -2.04 10.76
CA CYS A 239 19.50 -2.27 12.17
C CYS A 239 20.72 -2.55 13.07
N LYS A 240 21.74 -3.26 12.58
CA LYS A 240 22.97 -3.47 13.35
C LYS A 240 23.74 -2.16 13.53
N ALA A 241 23.86 -1.34 12.48
CA ALA A 241 24.51 -0.04 12.56
C ALA A 241 23.82 0.89 13.55
N MET A 242 22.48 0.92 13.58
CA MET A 242 21.70 1.72 14.54
C MET A 242 21.95 1.29 16.00
N LYS A 243 22.19 -0.02 16.24
CA LYS A 243 22.47 -0.55 17.59
C LYS A 243 23.92 -0.35 18.01
N SER A 244 24.85 -0.26 17.07
CA SER A 244 26.28 -0.07 17.36
C SER A 244 26.69 1.41 17.48
N GLY A 245 25.85 2.33 17.02
CA GLY A 245 26.04 3.78 17.18
C GLY A 245 25.53 4.35 18.50
N LYS A 246 25.18 3.47 19.44
CA LYS A 246 24.98 3.76 20.85
C LYS A 246 26.25 3.33 21.62
#